data_11a191e0f08e838877582049a092702d
#
_entry.id   11a191e0f08e838877582049a092702d
#
_cell.length_a   1.000
_cell.length_b   1.000
_cell.length_c   1.000
_cell.angle_alpha   90.00
_cell.angle_beta   90.00
_cell.angle_gamma   90.00
#
_symmetry.space_group_name_H-M   'P 1'
#
loop_
_entity.id
_entity.type
_entity.pdbx_description
1 polymer ?
#
loop_
_entity_poly.entity_id
_entity_poly.type
_entity_poly.pdbx_seq_one_letter_code
_entity_poly.pdbx_strand_id
1 'polypeptide(L)'
;MAYPVSTSIHLYQNDGLTLNEQIKKHTDAGFRFLDFNFLDWQNVKDSPLLSDRWESWIASGKETAEAAGARFNQAHAPVPCLRFAGDYEGLVAACKRSIRACHMLGIPQMVYHSIPNPGQYGAEGSWFDFNTAFFKSLMDDAARYGVGICIENTWPVLTSHPLWDTDALIAFADSLGDNDIIGICWDTGHGNVTGNGHNHKRNANPEFAAYANQYENITKIGKRLRALHINDNSGLDDDHIMPGIGTICWSDVIRALDDIGYEHSFTFEAHHAAIRLMPECKDAAVRLLHDVGVALVNTSKNGRVYEN
;
A
#
# COMPACT_ATOMS: atom_id res chain seq x y z
N MET A 1 -15.49 -15.61 -3.77
CA MET A 1 -14.12 -16.16 -3.82
C MET A 1 -13.39 -15.59 -2.62
N ALA A 2 -12.55 -16.35 -1.93
CA ALA A 2 -11.72 -15.81 -0.86
C ALA A 2 -10.73 -14.80 -1.46
N TYR A 3 -10.37 -13.78 -0.71
CA TYR A 3 -9.42 -12.78 -1.15
C TYR A 3 -8.01 -13.40 -1.24
N PRO A 4 -7.22 -13.16 -2.32
CA PRO A 4 -5.82 -13.55 -2.32
C PRO A 4 -5.07 -12.89 -1.17
N VAL A 5 -4.35 -13.66 -0.36
CA VAL A 5 -3.49 -13.11 0.70
C VAL A 5 -2.17 -12.70 0.09
N SER A 6 -1.84 -11.42 0.18
CA SER A 6 -0.65 -10.80 -0.36
C SER A 6 0.14 -10.05 0.71
N THR A 7 1.39 -9.76 0.46
CA THR A 7 2.22 -8.93 1.33
C THR A 7 3.21 -8.11 0.53
N SER A 8 3.52 -6.92 1.04
CA SER A 8 4.63 -6.14 0.55
C SER A 8 5.96 -6.87 0.82
N ILE A 9 6.84 -6.90 -0.19
CA ILE A 9 8.10 -7.66 -0.13
C ILE A 9 9.22 -6.94 0.63
N HIS A 10 8.90 -5.99 1.48
CA HIS A 10 9.89 -5.19 2.23
C HIS A 10 10.21 -5.71 3.64
N LEU A 11 9.63 -6.80 4.09
CA LEU A 11 9.82 -7.30 5.47
C LEU A 11 11.28 -7.63 5.80
N TYR A 12 12.12 -7.79 4.80
CA TYR A 12 13.56 -8.05 4.91
C TYR A 12 14.45 -6.92 4.36
N GLN A 13 13.90 -5.72 4.16
CA GLN A 13 14.61 -4.61 3.50
C GLN A 13 15.95 -4.22 4.16
N ASN A 14 16.07 -4.40 5.48
CA ASN A 14 17.27 -4.03 6.25
C ASN A 14 18.30 -5.18 6.36
N ASP A 15 18.06 -6.33 5.73
CA ASP A 15 18.88 -7.53 5.89
C ASP A 15 19.94 -7.66 4.76
N GLY A 16 20.06 -6.67 3.89
CA GLY A 16 21.01 -6.65 2.78
C GLY A 16 20.68 -7.65 1.66
N LEU A 17 19.47 -8.18 1.62
CA LEU A 17 19.05 -9.16 0.62
C LEU A 17 18.73 -8.50 -0.72
N THR A 18 19.06 -9.21 -1.80
CA THR A 18 18.63 -8.86 -3.16
C THR A 18 17.11 -9.03 -3.31
N LEU A 19 16.54 -8.43 -4.36
CA LEU A 19 15.12 -8.60 -4.69
C LEU A 19 14.74 -10.09 -4.77
N ASN A 20 15.54 -10.89 -5.46
CA ASN A 20 15.26 -12.32 -5.66
C ASN A 20 15.29 -13.11 -4.34
N GLU A 21 16.19 -12.78 -3.44
CA GLU A 21 16.25 -13.40 -2.11
C GLU A 21 15.05 -12.99 -1.25
N GLN A 22 14.65 -11.72 -1.30
CA GLN A 22 13.45 -11.26 -0.60
C GLN A 22 12.18 -11.95 -1.12
N ILE A 23 11.99 -12.06 -2.45
CA ILE A 23 10.91 -12.81 -3.05
C ILE A 23 10.87 -14.24 -2.52
N LYS A 24 12.03 -14.91 -2.52
CA LYS A 24 12.13 -16.29 -2.04
C LYS A 24 11.73 -16.43 -0.57
N LYS A 25 12.19 -15.53 0.29
CA LYS A 25 11.81 -15.49 1.71
C LYS A 25 10.29 -15.42 1.91
N HIS A 26 9.60 -14.54 1.15
CA HIS A 26 8.16 -14.41 1.27
C HIS A 26 7.43 -15.64 0.71
N THR A 27 7.90 -16.21 -0.40
CA THR A 27 7.29 -17.42 -0.96
C THR A 27 7.52 -18.66 -0.11
N ASP A 28 8.67 -18.78 0.55
CA ASP A 28 8.97 -19.83 1.53
C ASP A 28 8.08 -19.72 2.79
N ALA A 29 7.64 -18.50 3.12
CA ALA A 29 6.66 -18.25 4.19
C ALA A 29 5.21 -18.60 3.83
N GLY A 30 4.92 -18.89 2.56
CA GLY A 30 3.59 -19.29 2.10
C GLY A 30 2.91 -18.32 1.13
N PHE A 31 3.39 -17.09 0.99
CA PHE A 31 2.79 -16.11 0.09
C PHE A 31 2.92 -16.51 -1.37
N ARG A 32 1.80 -16.41 -2.11
CA ARG A 32 1.74 -16.64 -3.57
C ARG A 32 1.37 -15.37 -4.34
N PHE A 33 0.99 -14.34 -3.64
CA PHE A 33 0.72 -13.01 -4.15
C PHE A 33 1.63 -12.02 -3.43
N LEU A 34 2.25 -11.12 -4.20
CA LEU A 34 3.27 -10.21 -3.71
C LEU A 34 2.95 -8.78 -4.13
N ASP A 35 3.14 -7.85 -3.22
CA ASP A 35 3.12 -6.42 -3.48
C ASP A 35 4.54 -5.92 -3.69
N PHE A 36 4.79 -5.20 -4.82
CA PHE A 36 6.11 -4.68 -5.14
C PHE A 36 6.32 -3.28 -4.56
N ASN A 37 7.15 -3.15 -3.57
CA ASN A 37 7.38 -1.87 -2.91
C ASN A 37 8.47 -1.04 -3.60
N PHE A 38 8.08 -0.16 -4.56
CA PHE A 38 9.02 0.78 -5.18
C PHE A 38 9.50 1.87 -4.22
N LEU A 39 8.71 2.19 -3.18
CA LEU A 39 9.07 3.13 -2.13
C LEU A 39 10.41 2.76 -1.46
N ASP A 40 10.59 1.50 -1.10
CA ASP A 40 11.84 1.06 -0.48
C ASP A 40 13.01 1.12 -1.44
N TRP A 41 12.80 0.62 -2.65
CA TRP A 41 13.85 0.57 -3.66
C TRP A 41 14.31 1.94 -4.16
N GLN A 42 13.47 2.98 -4.08
CA GLN A 42 13.90 4.34 -4.43
C GLN A 42 14.99 4.87 -3.49
N ASN A 43 15.02 4.40 -2.22
CA ASN A 43 15.92 4.88 -1.19
C ASN A 43 17.22 4.06 -1.07
N VAL A 44 17.29 2.91 -1.70
CA VAL A 44 18.50 2.06 -1.70
C VAL A 44 19.62 2.80 -2.43
N LYS A 45 20.81 2.84 -1.82
CA LYS A 45 21.99 3.39 -2.49
C LYS A 45 22.29 2.55 -3.74
N ASP A 46 22.55 3.23 -4.86
CA ASP A 46 22.80 2.59 -6.16
C ASP A 46 21.65 1.65 -6.60
N SER A 47 20.43 2.04 -6.27
CA SER A 47 19.22 1.26 -6.55
C SER A 47 19.15 0.81 -8.01
N PRO A 48 18.96 -0.49 -8.28
CA PRO A 48 18.73 -0.99 -9.63
C PRO A 48 17.54 -0.33 -10.32
N LEU A 49 16.47 0.01 -9.57
CA LEU A 49 15.30 0.73 -10.07
C LEU A 49 15.66 2.03 -10.78
N LEU A 50 16.68 2.74 -10.31
CA LEU A 50 17.10 4.04 -10.82
C LEU A 50 18.29 3.97 -11.81
N SER A 51 18.78 2.77 -12.09
CA SER A 51 19.86 2.51 -13.03
C SER A 51 19.36 2.18 -14.44
N ASP A 52 20.27 2.11 -15.42
CA ASP A 52 19.97 1.67 -16.79
C ASP A 52 19.62 0.16 -16.86
N ARG A 53 19.85 -0.59 -15.78
CA ARG A 53 19.58 -2.04 -15.70
C ARG A 53 18.22 -2.36 -15.07
N TRP A 54 17.38 -1.36 -14.82
CA TRP A 54 16.13 -1.56 -14.10
C TRP A 54 15.19 -2.57 -14.77
N GLU A 55 15.14 -2.64 -16.12
CA GLU A 55 14.28 -3.59 -16.84
C GLU A 55 14.71 -5.03 -16.60
N SER A 56 16.02 -5.30 -16.72
CA SER A 56 16.55 -6.64 -16.47
C SER A 56 16.41 -7.06 -15.00
N TRP A 57 16.51 -6.11 -14.08
CA TRP A 57 16.31 -6.36 -12.66
C TRP A 57 14.84 -6.70 -12.35
N ILE A 58 13.87 -5.98 -12.93
CA ILE A 58 12.45 -6.29 -12.82
C ILE A 58 12.13 -7.66 -13.45
N ALA A 59 12.66 -7.95 -14.63
CA ALA A 59 12.46 -9.24 -15.30
C ALA A 59 12.97 -10.41 -14.43
N SER A 60 14.15 -10.27 -13.81
CA SER A 60 14.70 -11.26 -12.89
C SER A 60 13.82 -11.49 -11.66
N GLY A 61 13.24 -10.42 -11.10
CA GLY A 61 12.27 -10.53 -10.01
C GLY A 61 11.01 -11.31 -10.41
N LYS A 62 10.47 -11.02 -11.60
CA LYS A 62 9.33 -11.74 -12.15
C LYS A 62 9.61 -13.24 -12.31
N GLU A 63 10.70 -13.57 -12.96
CA GLU A 63 11.13 -14.97 -13.18
C GLU A 63 11.29 -15.71 -11.84
N THR A 64 11.85 -15.05 -10.83
CA THR A 64 12.01 -15.64 -9.49
C THR A 64 10.68 -15.91 -8.83
N ALA A 65 9.72 -14.98 -8.90
CA ALA A 65 8.38 -15.17 -8.34
C ALA A 65 7.64 -16.32 -9.07
N GLU A 66 7.64 -16.32 -10.40
CA GLU A 66 7.00 -17.36 -11.22
C GLU A 66 7.60 -18.73 -10.95
N ALA A 67 8.93 -18.85 -10.84
CA ALA A 67 9.60 -20.10 -10.50
C ALA A 67 9.22 -20.64 -9.11
N ALA A 68 8.83 -19.76 -8.19
CA ALA A 68 8.33 -20.12 -6.86
C ALA A 68 6.80 -20.33 -6.83
N GLY A 69 6.11 -20.28 -7.98
CA GLY A 69 4.65 -20.40 -8.07
C GLY A 69 3.92 -19.18 -7.51
N ALA A 70 4.57 -18.02 -7.47
CA ALA A 70 4.00 -16.76 -7.00
C ALA A 70 3.90 -15.73 -8.14
N ARG A 71 3.16 -14.65 -7.89
CA ARG A 71 3.02 -13.53 -8.83
C ARG A 71 2.87 -12.22 -8.09
N PHE A 72 3.25 -11.14 -8.74
CA PHE A 72 2.93 -9.80 -8.26
C PHE A 72 1.48 -9.44 -8.60
N ASN A 73 0.81 -8.72 -7.72
CA ASN A 73 -0.60 -8.37 -7.87
C ASN A 73 -0.94 -6.93 -7.46
N GLN A 74 -0.05 -6.27 -6.75
CA GLN A 74 -0.14 -4.90 -6.31
C GLN A 74 1.27 -4.30 -6.25
N ALA A 75 1.37 -2.98 -6.21
CA ALA A 75 2.63 -2.28 -5.93
C ALA A 75 2.38 -1.00 -5.13
N HIS A 76 3.41 -0.55 -4.40
CA HIS A 76 3.48 0.77 -3.80
C HIS A 76 4.39 1.68 -4.63
N ALA A 77 3.91 2.85 -5.00
CA ALA A 77 4.64 3.82 -5.83
C ALA A 77 5.80 4.49 -5.06
N PRO A 78 6.76 5.09 -5.76
CA PRO A 78 7.68 6.05 -5.17
C PRO A 78 6.92 7.21 -4.50
N VAL A 79 7.44 7.69 -3.36
CA VAL A 79 6.85 8.80 -2.60
C VAL A 79 7.78 10.01 -2.56
N PRO A 80 7.25 11.21 -2.28
CA PRO A 80 8.04 12.39 -2.01
C PRO A 80 8.85 12.19 -0.72
N CYS A 81 10.10 11.81 -0.85
CA CYS A 81 11.05 11.57 0.25
C CYS A 81 12.30 12.44 0.08
N LEU A 82 13.28 12.28 0.97
CA LEU A 82 14.54 13.03 0.91
C LEU A 82 15.25 12.93 -0.45
N ARG A 83 15.14 11.79 -1.14
CA ARG A 83 15.74 11.59 -2.46
C ARG A 83 15.17 12.55 -3.51
N PHE A 84 13.86 12.82 -3.43
CA PHE A 84 13.16 13.70 -4.37
C PHE A 84 12.85 15.08 -3.76
N ALA A 85 13.51 15.45 -2.65
CA ALA A 85 13.30 16.76 -2.04
C ALA A 85 13.70 17.87 -3.04
N GLY A 86 12.73 18.69 -3.44
CA GLY A 86 12.91 19.71 -4.46
C GLY A 86 13.05 19.22 -5.91
N ASP A 87 12.97 17.90 -6.15
CA ASP A 87 13.06 17.28 -7.48
C ASP A 87 11.71 16.65 -7.89
N TYR A 88 10.77 17.51 -8.27
CA TYR A 88 9.45 17.07 -8.73
C TYR A 88 9.51 16.24 -10.02
N GLU A 89 10.34 16.66 -10.98
CA GLU A 89 10.49 15.97 -12.26
C GLU A 89 11.08 14.56 -12.06
N GLY A 90 12.05 14.43 -11.17
CA GLY A 90 12.62 13.14 -10.78
C GLY A 90 11.59 12.22 -10.13
N LEU A 91 10.73 12.74 -9.26
CA LEU A 91 9.64 11.96 -8.66
C LEU A 91 8.66 11.48 -9.73
N VAL A 92 8.18 12.35 -10.61
CA VAL A 92 7.26 11.99 -11.69
C VAL A 92 7.89 10.97 -12.62
N ALA A 93 9.17 11.12 -12.99
CA ALA A 93 9.89 10.17 -13.83
C ALA A 93 10.02 8.79 -13.16
N ALA A 94 10.28 8.74 -11.83
CA ALA A 94 10.32 7.51 -11.07
C ALA A 94 8.95 6.83 -11.03
N CYS A 95 7.86 7.58 -10.81
CA CYS A 95 6.50 7.04 -10.84
C CYS A 95 6.15 6.45 -12.22
N LYS A 96 6.46 7.15 -13.31
CA LYS A 96 6.22 6.65 -14.67
C LYS A 96 7.02 5.40 -14.98
N ARG A 97 8.27 5.33 -14.54
CA ARG A 97 9.10 4.11 -14.63
C ARG A 97 8.48 2.95 -13.86
N SER A 98 7.96 3.22 -12.67
CA SER A 98 7.31 2.21 -11.83
C SER A 98 6.00 1.71 -12.45
N ILE A 99 5.21 2.56 -13.12
CA ILE A 99 4.03 2.14 -13.92
C ILE A 99 4.45 1.13 -15.00
N ARG A 100 5.52 1.43 -15.75
CA ARG A 100 6.04 0.51 -16.76
C ARG A 100 6.58 -0.78 -16.14
N ALA A 101 7.23 -0.72 -14.98
CA ALA A 101 7.66 -1.90 -14.24
C ALA A 101 6.48 -2.76 -13.77
N CYS A 102 5.39 -2.14 -13.30
CA CYS A 102 4.14 -2.84 -12.98
C CYS A 102 3.60 -3.62 -14.19
N HIS A 103 3.55 -2.99 -15.36
CA HIS A 103 3.15 -3.68 -16.60
C HIS A 103 4.03 -4.91 -16.88
N MET A 104 5.36 -4.79 -16.75
CA MET A 104 6.29 -5.90 -16.96
C MET A 104 6.07 -7.04 -15.95
N LEU A 105 5.74 -6.71 -14.70
CA LEU A 105 5.44 -7.66 -13.62
C LEU A 105 4.03 -8.27 -13.73
N GLY A 106 3.14 -7.70 -14.56
CA GLY A 106 1.74 -8.09 -14.64
C GLY A 106 0.89 -7.55 -13.49
N ILE A 107 1.33 -6.47 -12.84
CA ILE A 107 0.63 -5.81 -11.74
C ILE A 107 -0.48 -4.92 -12.32
N PRO A 108 -1.77 -5.15 -11.93
CA PRO A 108 -2.88 -4.39 -12.48
C PRO A 108 -3.09 -3.02 -11.83
N GLN A 109 -2.50 -2.76 -10.65
CA GLN A 109 -2.75 -1.53 -9.89
C GLN A 109 -1.57 -1.19 -8.99
N MET A 110 -1.30 0.11 -8.82
CA MET A 110 -0.26 0.64 -7.96
C MET A 110 -0.85 1.67 -6.99
N VAL A 111 -0.46 1.58 -5.73
CA VAL A 111 -0.89 2.47 -4.65
C VAL A 111 -0.01 3.71 -4.63
N TYR A 112 -0.61 4.87 -4.40
CA TYR A 112 0.04 6.15 -4.36
C TYR A 112 -0.38 6.97 -3.14
N HIS A 113 0.58 7.52 -2.46
CA HIS A 113 0.33 8.66 -1.59
C HIS A 113 0.17 9.95 -2.44
N SER A 114 -0.71 10.82 -2.02
CA SER A 114 -0.68 12.20 -2.49
C SER A 114 0.51 12.95 -1.90
N ILE A 115 0.92 14.03 -2.53
CA ILE A 115 2.05 14.85 -2.07
C ILE A 115 1.57 15.75 -0.92
N PRO A 116 2.06 15.53 0.32
CA PRO A 116 1.52 16.22 1.50
C PRO A 116 1.91 17.70 1.55
N ASN A 117 3.10 18.06 1.07
CA ASN A 117 3.61 19.42 1.10
C ASN A 117 4.08 19.85 -0.30
N PRO A 118 3.18 20.40 -1.14
CA PRO A 118 3.55 20.92 -2.47
C PRO A 118 4.62 22.01 -2.44
N GLY A 119 4.69 22.79 -1.36
CA GLY A 119 5.66 23.89 -1.20
C GLY A 119 7.13 23.41 -1.24
N GLN A 120 7.43 22.15 -0.91
CA GLN A 120 8.77 21.59 -1.06
C GLN A 120 9.27 21.54 -2.51
N TYR A 121 8.35 21.64 -3.47
CA TYR A 121 8.63 21.70 -4.91
C TYR A 121 8.47 23.11 -5.49
N GLY A 122 8.40 24.15 -4.62
CA GLY A 122 8.19 25.53 -5.05
C GLY A 122 6.79 25.82 -5.60
N ALA A 123 5.83 24.95 -5.34
CA ALA A 123 4.47 25.15 -5.82
C ALA A 123 3.77 26.27 -5.03
N GLU A 124 3.22 27.22 -5.77
CA GLU A 124 2.27 28.22 -5.29
C GLU A 124 0.85 27.72 -5.62
N GLY A 125 -0.04 27.67 -4.62
CA GLY A 125 -1.42 27.25 -4.86
C GLY A 125 -1.93 26.23 -3.85
N SER A 126 -3.10 25.66 -4.17
CA SER A 126 -3.75 24.71 -3.28
C SER A 126 -3.12 23.32 -3.36
N TRP A 127 -3.18 22.59 -2.25
CA TRP A 127 -2.84 21.16 -2.21
C TRP A 127 -3.62 20.37 -3.27
N PHE A 128 -4.90 20.71 -3.45
CA PHE A 128 -5.81 20.05 -4.37
C PHE A 128 -5.35 20.20 -5.83
N ASP A 129 -5.05 21.44 -6.27
CA ASP A 129 -4.64 21.69 -7.64
C ASP A 129 -3.31 21.02 -7.97
N PHE A 130 -2.36 21.07 -7.03
CA PHE A 130 -1.06 20.45 -7.21
C PHE A 130 -1.16 18.93 -7.34
N ASN A 131 -1.90 18.27 -6.44
CA ASN A 131 -2.06 16.82 -6.49
C ASN A 131 -2.91 16.40 -7.69
N THR A 132 -3.90 17.20 -8.09
CA THR A 132 -4.65 16.94 -9.33
C THR A 132 -3.72 16.96 -10.54
N ALA A 133 -2.82 17.92 -10.64
CA ALA A 133 -1.84 18.00 -11.73
C ALA A 133 -0.85 16.82 -11.68
N PHE A 134 -0.39 16.44 -10.47
CA PHE A 134 0.49 15.28 -10.27
C PHE A 134 -0.15 14.01 -10.80
N PHE A 135 -1.34 13.64 -10.34
CA PHE A 135 -2.01 12.41 -10.77
C PHE A 135 -2.35 12.44 -12.26
N LYS A 136 -2.85 13.55 -12.79
CA LYS A 136 -3.10 13.71 -14.23
C LYS A 136 -1.87 13.50 -15.08
N SER A 137 -0.68 13.88 -14.59
CA SER A 137 0.59 13.65 -15.30
C SER A 137 0.96 12.18 -15.46
N LEU A 138 0.35 11.30 -14.67
CA LEU A 138 0.60 9.85 -14.67
C LEU A 138 -0.46 9.06 -15.45
N MET A 139 -1.67 9.63 -15.66
CA MET A 139 -2.83 8.90 -16.19
C MET A 139 -2.61 8.35 -17.60
N ASP A 140 -1.94 9.09 -18.49
CA ASP A 140 -1.66 8.61 -19.86
C ASP A 140 -0.75 7.38 -19.85
N ASP A 141 0.27 7.37 -18.98
CA ASP A 141 1.14 6.21 -18.82
C ASP A 141 0.38 5.05 -18.16
N ALA A 142 -0.44 5.32 -17.15
CA ALA A 142 -1.28 4.33 -16.49
C ALA A 142 -2.24 3.65 -17.49
N ALA A 143 -2.95 4.44 -18.31
CA ALA A 143 -3.84 3.95 -19.36
C ALA A 143 -3.08 3.12 -20.40
N ARG A 144 -1.94 3.64 -20.87
CA ARG A 144 -1.11 2.97 -21.88
C ARG A 144 -0.63 1.60 -21.44
N TYR A 145 -0.25 1.47 -20.17
CA TYR A 145 0.32 0.24 -19.62
C TYR A 145 -0.72 -0.64 -18.90
N GLY A 146 -1.97 -0.21 -18.81
CA GLY A 146 -3.04 -0.97 -18.14
C GLY A 146 -2.82 -1.12 -16.65
N VAL A 147 -2.29 -0.09 -15.97
CA VAL A 147 -2.01 -0.08 -14.52
C VAL A 147 -2.88 0.98 -13.85
N GLY A 148 -3.77 0.56 -12.96
CA GLY A 148 -4.60 1.48 -12.18
C GLY A 148 -3.79 2.28 -11.15
N ILE A 149 -4.23 3.49 -10.86
CA ILE A 149 -3.72 4.38 -9.83
C ILE A 149 -4.67 4.31 -8.64
N CYS A 150 -4.24 3.76 -7.51
CA CYS A 150 -5.03 3.68 -6.28
C CYS A 150 -4.52 4.73 -5.29
N ILE A 151 -5.37 5.72 -4.99
CA ILE A 151 -5.03 6.80 -4.05
C ILE A 151 -5.28 6.30 -2.64
N GLU A 152 -4.29 6.42 -1.78
CA GLU A 152 -4.34 5.93 -0.42
C GLU A 152 -4.86 6.98 0.56
N ASN A 153 -5.68 6.53 1.54
CA ASN A 153 -6.00 7.35 2.70
C ASN A 153 -4.75 7.57 3.56
N THR A 154 -4.75 8.66 4.31
CA THR A 154 -3.69 9.01 5.24
C THR A 154 -4.23 9.06 6.65
N TRP A 155 -3.39 9.40 7.63
CA TRP A 155 -3.83 9.61 9.01
C TRP A 155 -3.85 11.11 9.37
N PRO A 156 -4.64 11.52 10.40
CA PRO A 156 -4.96 12.93 10.67
C PRO A 156 -3.79 13.82 11.08
N VAL A 157 -2.62 13.28 11.35
CA VAL A 157 -1.45 14.04 11.83
C VAL A 157 -0.91 15.04 10.82
N LEU A 158 -1.09 14.76 9.55
CA LEU A 158 -0.70 15.66 8.47
C LEU A 158 -1.87 16.59 8.15
N THR A 159 -2.12 17.58 9.02
CA THR A 159 -3.26 18.50 8.91
C THR A 159 -3.36 19.28 7.59
N SER A 160 -2.29 19.37 6.82
CA SER A 160 -2.30 19.92 5.46
C SER A 160 -2.82 18.95 4.40
N HIS A 161 -3.19 17.72 4.79
CA HIS A 161 -3.46 16.61 3.90
C HIS A 161 -4.88 16.08 4.19
N PRO A 162 -5.87 16.35 3.34
CA PRO A 162 -7.26 16.07 3.68
C PRO A 162 -7.67 14.60 3.57
N LEU A 163 -6.84 13.72 3.00
CA LEU A 163 -7.23 12.35 2.63
C LEU A 163 -7.33 11.35 3.81
N TRP A 164 -7.26 11.82 5.05
CA TRP A 164 -7.70 11.08 6.23
C TRP A 164 -9.22 11.05 6.37
N ASP A 165 -9.91 12.04 5.78
CA ASP A 165 -11.37 12.08 5.70
C ASP A 165 -11.82 11.29 4.47
N THR A 166 -12.67 10.29 4.69
CA THR A 166 -13.13 9.39 3.62
C THR A 166 -13.95 10.12 2.56
N ASP A 167 -14.73 11.15 2.93
CA ASP A 167 -15.46 11.96 1.96
C ASP A 167 -14.52 12.78 1.08
N ALA A 168 -13.48 13.36 1.67
CA ALA A 168 -12.46 14.10 0.95
C ALA A 168 -11.66 13.17 0.01
N LEU A 169 -11.32 11.95 0.46
CA LEU A 169 -10.64 10.94 -0.36
C LEU A 169 -11.48 10.56 -1.58
N ILE A 170 -12.77 10.26 -1.39
CA ILE A 170 -13.69 9.92 -2.46
C ILE A 170 -13.86 11.10 -3.41
N ALA A 171 -14.09 12.30 -2.89
CA ALA A 171 -14.27 13.50 -3.72
C ALA A 171 -13.01 13.81 -4.54
N PHE A 172 -11.82 13.63 -3.95
CA PHE A 172 -10.55 13.80 -4.67
C PHE A 172 -10.37 12.76 -5.78
N ALA A 173 -10.58 11.48 -5.50
CA ALA A 173 -10.50 10.43 -6.50
C ALA A 173 -11.49 10.66 -7.66
N ASP A 174 -12.76 10.97 -7.34
CA ASP A 174 -13.78 11.27 -8.35
C ASP A 174 -13.46 12.50 -9.21
N SER A 175 -12.78 13.50 -8.65
CA SER A 175 -12.39 14.73 -9.37
C SER A 175 -11.36 14.49 -10.49
N LEU A 176 -10.63 13.39 -10.44
CA LEU A 176 -9.67 13.01 -11.48
C LEU A 176 -10.34 12.45 -12.73
N GLY A 177 -11.59 11.99 -12.63
CA GLY A 177 -12.53 11.84 -13.75
C GLY A 177 -12.43 10.55 -14.56
N ASP A 178 -11.47 9.65 -14.30
CA ASP A 178 -11.35 8.37 -15.01
C ASP A 178 -11.44 7.19 -14.02
N ASN A 179 -12.68 6.69 -13.87
CA ASN A 179 -12.96 5.59 -12.93
C ASN A 179 -12.39 4.24 -13.37
N ASP A 180 -11.94 4.08 -14.62
CA ASP A 180 -11.32 2.85 -15.07
C ASP A 180 -9.84 2.79 -14.64
N ILE A 181 -9.20 3.94 -14.50
CA ILE A 181 -7.79 4.07 -14.09
C ILE A 181 -7.68 4.42 -12.60
N ILE A 182 -8.51 5.34 -12.10
CA ILE A 182 -8.45 5.82 -10.73
C ILE A 182 -9.25 4.92 -9.80
N GLY A 183 -8.61 4.48 -8.73
CA GLY A 183 -9.20 3.75 -7.62
C GLY A 183 -8.74 4.29 -6.29
N ILE A 184 -9.17 3.64 -5.22
CA ILE A 184 -8.79 3.96 -3.85
C ILE A 184 -8.09 2.74 -3.25
N CYS A 185 -7.00 3.00 -2.51
CA CYS A 185 -6.42 2.08 -1.55
C CYS A 185 -6.92 2.48 -0.16
N TRP A 186 -7.38 1.50 0.61
CA TRP A 186 -7.67 1.70 2.02
C TRP A 186 -6.58 1.07 2.88
N ASP A 187 -5.80 1.91 3.57
CA ASP A 187 -4.94 1.48 4.65
C ASP A 187 -5.74 1.42 5.95
N THR A 188 -5.82 0.20 6.53
CA THR A 188 -6.60 -0.06 7.73
C THR A 188 -6.00 0.60 8.97
N GLY A 189 -4.67 0.70 9.03
CA GLY A 189 -3.97 1.38 10.11
C GLY A 189 -4.19 2.88 10.08
N HIS A 190 -4.00 3.51 8.92
CA HIS A 190 -4.31 4.94 8.72
C HIS A 190 -5.76 5.26 9.11
N GLY A 191 -6.71 4.39 8.71
CA GLY A 191 -8.12 4.52 9.05
C GLY A 191 -8.47 4.23 10.51
N ASN A 192 -7.52 3.76 11.32
CA ASN A 192 -7.70 3.50 12.76
C ASN A 192 -7.02 4.54 13.66
N VAL A 193 -6.12 5.37 13.12
CA VAL A 193 -5.37 6.35 13.91
C VAL A 193 -6.28 7.52 14.30
N THR A 194 -6.51 7.67 15.60
CA THR A 194 -7.26 8.80 16.21
C THR A 194 -6.35 9.69 17.05
N GLY A 195 -5.09 9.30 17.19
CA GLY A 195 -4.09 10.03 17.99
C GLY A 195 -3.45 11.18 17.22
N ASN A 196 -2.73 12.02 17.95
CA ASN A 196 -1.97 13.13 17.37
C ASN A 196 -0.61 12.69 16.79
N GLY A 197 -0.40 11.43 16.44
CA GLY A 197 0.83 10.81 15.88
C GLY A 197 2.12 11.50 16.33
N HIS A 198 3.26 10.88 16.30
CA HIS A 198 4.60 11.44 16.55
C HIS A 198 4.85 12.35 17.76
N ASN A 199 3.83 12.83 18.45
CA ASN A 199 3.99 13.48 19.76
C ASN A 199 3.90 12.41 20.82
N HIS A 200 4.96 12.23 21.59
CA HIS A 200 5.10 11.29 22.72
C HIS A 200 3.98 11.40 23.80
N LYS A 201 2.99 12.24 23.60
CA LYS A 201 1.72 12.29 24.32
C LYS A 201 0.66 11.59 23.46
N ARG A 202 0.61 10.29 23.56
CA ARG A 202 -0.38 9.42 22.93
C ARG A 202 -1.78 9.65 23.51
N ASN A 203 -2.41 10.74 23.16
CA ASN A 203 -3.77 11.02 23.56
C ASN A 203 -4.66 10.91 22.33
N ALA A 204 -5.70 10.08 22.41
CA ALA A 204 -6.74 10.05 21.39
C ALA A 204 -7.36 11.43 21.23
N ASN A 205 -7.56 11.86 19.98
CA ASN A 205 -8.32 13.06 19.69
C ASN A 205 -9.78 12.66 19.42
N PRO A 206 -10.76 13.06 20.26
CA PRO A 206 -12.16 12.70 20.07
C PRO A 206 -12.73 13.14 18.72
N GLU A 207 -12.19 14.21 18.10
CA GLU A 207 -12.62 14.66 16.78
C GLU A 207 -12.34 13.64 15.70
N PHE A 208 -11.29 12.83 15.84
CA PHE A 208 -10.94 11.79 14.88
C PHE A 208 -11.54 10.42 15.20
N ALA A 209 -12.07 10.22 16.40
CA ALA A 209 -12.69 8.96 16.81
C ALA A 209 -13.87 8.56 15.91
N ALA A 210 -14.60 9.54 15.39
CA ALA A 210 -15.71 9.31 14.47
C ALA A 210 -15.27 8.76 13.10
N TYR A 211 -14.02 8.96 12.72
CA TYR A 211 -13.47 8.53 11.43
C TYR A 211 -12.80 7.14 11.50
N ALA A 212 -12.63 6.56 12.68
CA ALA A 212 -11.97 5.27 12.88
C ALA A 212 -12.90 4.06 12.63
N ASN A 213 -14.04 4.25 11.98
CA ASN A 213 -14.99 3.18 11.71
C ASN A 213 -14.65 2.47 10.39
N GLN A 214 -13.98 1.34 10.49
CA GLN A 214 -13.56 0.55 9.31
C GLN A 214 -14.73 0.15 8.42
N TYR A 215 -15.84 -0.33 9.01
CA TYR A 215 -17.00 -0.78 8.25
C TYR A 215 -17.64 0.36 7.45
N GLU A 216 -17.89 1.49 8.09
CA GLU A 216 -18.51 2.65 7.43
C GLU A 216 -17.62 3.21 6.32
N ASN A 217 -16.33 3.36 6.57
CA ASN A 217 -15.39 3.91 5.61
C ASN A 217 -15.25 3.02 4.38
N ILE A 218 -15.03 1.73 4.55
CA ILE A 218 -14.89 0.77 3.47
C ILE A 218 -16.20 0.68 2.66
N THR A 219 -17.35 0.60 3.32
CA THR A 219 -18.64 0.55 2.62
C THR A 219 -18.96 1.84 1.87
N LYS A 220 -18.55 2.99 2.39
CA LYS A 220 -18.68 4.30 1.73
C LYS A 220 -17.82 4.42 0.47
N ILE A 221 -16.58 3.94 0.53
CA ILE A 221 -15.68 3.86 -0.63
C ILE A 221 -16.31 2.95 -1.72
N GLY A 222 -16.88 1.83 -1.30
CA GLY A 222 -17.59 0.91 -2.17
C GLY A 222 -16.70 0.37 -3.31
N LYS A 223 -17.21 0.38 -4.53
CA LYS A 223 -16.50 -0.16 -5.72
C LYS A 223 -15.27 0.64 -6.17
N ARG A 224 -15.02 1.82 -5.59
CA ARG A 224 -13.77 2.54 -5.81
C ARG A 224 -12.58 1.86 -5.13
N LEU A 225 -12.84 0.99 -4.15
CA LEU A 225 -11.81 0.25 -3.43
C LEU A 225 -11.20 -0.82 -4.34
N ARG A 226 -9.93 -0.65 -4.69
CA ARG A 226 -9.20 -1.56 -5.58
C ARG A 226 -7.91 -2.11 -4.97
N ALA A 227 -7.44 -1.50 -3.89
CA ALA A 227 -6.24 -1.92 -3.18
C ALA A 227 -6.47 -1.84 -1.67
N LEU A 228 -5.71 -2.62 -0.93
CA LEU A 228 -5.67 -2.60 0.52
C LEU A 228 -4.23 -2.56 1.00
N HIS A 229 -4.00 -1.79 2.07
CA HIS A 229 -2.86 -1.95 2.94
C HIS A 229 -3.37 -2.41 4.32
N ILE A 230 -3.06 -3.65 4.64
CA ILE A 230 -3.53 -4.32 5.84
C ILE A 230 -2.44 -4.28 6.89
N ASN A 231 -2.69 -3.56 7.95
CA ASN A 231 -1.88 -3.51 9.16
C ASN A 231 -2.77 -3.16 10.35
N ASP A 232 -2.25 -3.32 11.55
CA ASP A 232 -2.94 -2.96 12.79
C ASP A 232 -2.12 -1.93 13.56
N ASN A 233 -2.74 -1.26 14.50
CA ASN A 233 -2.09 -0.32 15.40
C ASN A 233 -2.88 -0.13 16.70
N SER A 234 -2.32 0.67 17.61
CA SER A 234 -2.94 1.00 18.90
C SER A 234 -4.10 2.00 18.80
N GLY A 235 -4.40 2.53 17.60
CA GLY A 235 -5.31 3.66 17.40
C GLY A 235 -4.68 5.03 17.72
N LEU A 236 -3.44 5.07 18.18
CA LEU A 236 -2.75 6.28 18.60
C LEU A 236 -1.59 6.69 17.69
N ASP A 237 -1.04 5.74 16.96
CA ASP A 237 0.09 5.94 16.05
C ASP A 237 -0.02 4.96 14.88
N ASP A 238 0.69 5.26 13.82
CA ASP A 238 0.78 4.42 12.62
C ASP A 238 1.82 3.31 12.83
N ASP A 239 1.41 2.28 13.59
CA ASP A 239 2.34 1.27 14.14
C ASP A 239 2.72 0.18 13.13
N HIS A 240 1.95 -0.04 12.06
CA HIS A 240 2.14 -1.11 11.06
C HIS A 240 2.45 -2.49 11.66
N ILE A 241 1.73 -2.87 12.71
CA ILE A 241 1.91 -4.16 13.39
C ILE A 241 1.03 -5.25 12.78
N MET A 242 1.23 -6.47 13.23
CA MET A 242 0.48 -7.64 12.78
C MET A 242 -1.01 -7.49 13.12
N PRO A 243 -1.92 -7.77 12.20
CA PRO A 243 -3.36 -7.80 12.46
C PRO A 243 -3.74 -8.68 13.66
N GLY A 244 -4.64 -8.16 14.48
CA GLY A 244 -5.12 -8.80 15.70
C GLY A 244 -4.29 -8.54 16.95
N ILE A 245 -3.20 -7.77 16.85
CA ILE A 245 -2.42 -7.32 18.01
C ILE A 245 -2.83 -5.90 18.47
N GLY A 246 -3.38 -5.11 17.55
CA GLY A 246 -3.84 -3.75 17.80
C GLY A 246 -5.32 -3.67 18.21
N THR A 247 -5.98 -2.61 17.77
CA THR A 247 -7.35 -2.26 18.17
C THR A 247 -8.37 -2.35 17.03
N ILE A 248 -7.96 -2.71 15.81
CA ILE A 248 -8.87 -2.80 14.67
C ILE A 248 -9.86 -3.97 14.84
N CYS A 249 -11.14 -3.70 14.60
CA CYS A 249 -12.17 -4.72 14.56
C CYS A 249 -12.16 -5.45 13.21
N TRP A 250 -11.41 -6.55 13.13
CA TRP A 250 -11.21 -7.30 11.86
C TRP A 250 -12.49 -7.90 11.30
N SER A 251 -13.47 -8.25 12.14
CA SER A 251 -14.78 -8.70 11.67
C SER A 251 -15.53 -7.61 10.90
N ASP A 252 -15.34 -6.33 11.25
CA ASP A 252 -15.93 -5.21 10.54
C ASP A 252 -15.26 -4.96 9.20
N VAL A 253 -13.93 -5.10 9.13
CA VAL A 253 -13.17 -5.03 7.87
C VAL A 253 -13.66 -6.11 6.89
N ILE A 254 -13.65 -7.38 7.30
CA ILE A 254 -14.05 -8.49 6.43
C ILE A 254 -15.51 -8.38 6.01
N ARG A 255 -16.42 -8.02 6.93
CA ARG A 255 -17.83 -7.81 6.61
C ARG A 255 -18.02 -6.69 5.58
N ALA A 256 -17.31 -5.58 5.72
CA ALA A 256 -17.38 -4.48 4.78
C ALA A 256 -16.89 -4.88 3.38
N LEU A 257 -15.78 -5.61 3.29
CA LEU A 257 -15.26 -6.12 2.02
C LEU A 257 -16.26 -7.08 1.35
N ASP A 258 -16.92 -7.95 2.13
CA ASP A 258 -17.98 -8.84 1.63
C ASP A 258 -19.20 -8.06 1.11
N ASP A 259 -19.62 -7.02 1.84
CA ASP A 259 -20.82 -6.26 1.52
C ASP A 259 -20.63 -5.38 0.26
N ILE A 260 -19.42 -4.87 0.00
CA ILE A 260 -19.11 -4.15 -1.24
C ILE A 260 -18.78 -5.04 -2.43
N GLY A 261 -18.61 -6.36 -2.19
CA GLY A 261 -18.18 -7.31 -3.21
C GLY A 261 -16.75 -7.06 -3.68
N TYR A 262 -15.81 -6.86 -2.74
CA TYR A 262 -14.40 -6.65 -3.05
C TYR A 262 -13.81 -7.88 -3.77
N GLU A 263 -13.02 -7.65 -4.85
CA GLU A 263 -12.50 -8.73 -5.70
C GLU A 263 -10.96 -8.75 -5.82
N HIS A 264 -10.28 -7.84 -5.12
CA HIS A 264 -8.84 -7.73 -5.16
C HIS A 264 -8.18 -8.42 -3.95
N SER A 265 -6.89 -8.18 -3.74
CA SER A 265 -6.11 -8.87 -2.71
C SER A 265 -6.21 -8.24 -1.34
N PHE A 266 -6.09 -9.10 -0.33
CA PHE A 266 -5.90 -8.73 1.06
C PHE A 266 -4.39 -8.59 1.29
N THR A 267 -3.85 -7.39 1.04
CA THR A 267 -2.42 -7.12 0.95
C THR A 267 -1.88 -6.53 2.24
N PHE A 268 -0.96 -7.23 2.88
CA PHE A 268 -0.31 -6.74 4.09
C PHE A 268 0.74 -5.67 3.81
N GLU A 269 0.66 -4.61 4.62
CA GLU A 269 1.72 -3.62 4.83
C GLU A 269 2.12 -3.56 6.31
N ALA A 270 2.24 -4.70 6.94
CA ALA A 270 2.53 -4.85 8.36
C ALA A 270 4.05 -5.03 8.61
N HIS A 271 4.85 -4.05 8.17
CA HIS A 271 6.30 -4.20 8.16
C HIS A 271 6.92 -4.33 9.56
N HIS A 272 6.33 -3.73 10.60
CA HIS A 272 6.80 -3.89 11.97
C HIS A 272 6.48 -5.27 12.56
N ALA A 273 5.69 -6.10 11.90
CA ALA A 273 5.53 -7.50 12.27
C ALA A 273 6.85 -8.29 12.17
N ALA A 274 7.80 -7.85 11.35
CA ALA A 274 9.06 -8.57 11.13
C ALA A 274 10.32 -7.69 11.22
N ILE A 275 10.32 -6.45 10.69
CA ILE A 275 11.54 -5.63 10.53
C ILE A 275 12.29 -5.39 11.84
N ARG A 276 11.57 -5.22 12.95
CA ARG A 276 12.16 -4.95 14.27
C ARG A 276 12.56 -6.20 15.05
N LEU A 277 12.30 -7.38 14.50
CA LEU A 277 12.65 -8.63 15.15
C LEU A 277 14.13 -8.98 14.92
N MET A 278 14.64 -9.81 15.81
CA MET A 278 15.94 -10.44 15.60
C MET A 278 15.89 -11.28 14.32
N PRO A 279 16.96 -11.34 13.52
CA PRO A 279 16.99 -12.05 12.24
C PRO A 279 16.49 -13.49 12.32
N GLU A 280 16.79 -14.19 13.41
CA GLU A 280 16.41 -15.59 13.66
C GLU A 280 14.89 -15.78 13.83
N CYS A 281 14.15 -14.71 14.18
CA CYS A 281 12.70 -14.74 14.39
C CYS A 281 11.91 -14.29 13.17
N LYS A 282 12.52 -13.61 12.19
CA LYS A 282 11.83 -12.99 11.07
C LYS A 282 11.06 -13.99 10.22
N ASP A 283 11.68 -15.08 9.82
CA ASP A 283 11.03 -16.10 8.97
C ASP A 283 9.79 -16.71 9.64
N ALA A 284 9.83 -16.89 10.96
CA ALA A 284 8.67 -17.35 11.72
C ALA A 284 7.57 -16.30 11.78
N ALA A 285 7.92 -15.02 11.95
CA ALA A 285 6.96 -13.92 11.99
C ALA A 285 6.29 -13.69 10.62
N VAL A 286 7.04 -13.78 9.53
CA VAL A 286 6.49 -13.64 8.16
C VAL A 286 5.55 -14.79 7.83
N ARG A 287 5.89 -16.02 8.26
CA ARG A 287 4.97 -17.17 8.16
C ARG A 287 3.71 -16.97 9.00
N LEU A 288 3.85 -16.50 10.24
CA LEU A 288 2.69 -16.19 11.09
C LEU A 288 1.80 -15.12 10.46
N LEU A 289 2.38 -14.09 9.83
CA LEU A 289 1.62 -13.06 9.11
C LEU A 289 0.79 -13.66 7.97
N HIS A 290 1.37 -14.59 7.20
CA HIS A 290 0.62 -15.33 6.18
C HIS A 290 -0.55 -16.11 6.79
N ASP A 291 -0.31 -16.87 7.87
CA ASP A 291 -1.34 -17.71 8.52
C ASP A 291 -2.46 -16.86 9.13
N VAL A 292 -2.13 -15.68 9.69
CA VAL A 292 -3.11 -14.69 10.15
C VAL A 292 -3.97 -14.19 8.98
N GLY A 293 -3.36 -13.90 7.84
CA GLY A 293 -4.08 -13.49 6.64
C GLY A 293 -5.06 -14.57 6.16
N VAL A 294 -4.60 -15.80 6.06
CA VAL A 294 -5.45 -16.94 5.69
C VAL A 294 -6.61 -17.11 6.69
N ALA A 295 -6.33 -17.00 7.98
CA ALA A 295 -7.37 -17.10 9.02
C ALA A 295 -8.41 -15.99 8.88
N LEU A 296 -7.99 -14.73 8.66
CA LEU A 296 -8.90 -13.60 8.51
C LEU A 296 -9.78 -13.73 7.25
N VAL A 297 -9.20 -14.01 6.09
CA VAL A 297 -9.98 -14.11 4.85
C VAL A 297 -10.94 -15.31 4.85
N ASN A 298 -10.64 -16.36 5.61
CA ASN A 298 -11.53 -17.50 5.77
C ASN A 298 -12.77 -17.19 6.65
N THR A 299 -12.81 -16.07 7.34
CA THR A 299 -14.02 -15.59 8.04
C THR A 299 -15.01 -14.91 7.11
N SER A 300 -14.63 -14.59 5.86
CA SER A 300 -15.50 -14.03 4.84
C SER A 300 -16.66 -14.96 4.52
N LYS A 301 -17.87 -14.40 4.38
CA LYS A 301 -19.06 -15.13 3.90
C LYS A 301 -18.88 -15.65 2.47
N ASN A 302 -18.05 -14.97 1.71
CA ASN A 302 -17.68 -15.34 0.35
C ASN A 302 -16.48 -16.30 0.32
N GLY A 303 -15.96 -16.68 1.50
CA GLY A 303 -14.78 -17.49 1.68
C GLY A 303 -14.93 -18.86 1.04
N ARG A 304 -14.23 -19.05 -0.09
CA ARG A 304 -13.85 -20.37 -0.55
C ARG A 304 -12.39 -20.56 -0.19
N VAL A 305 -12.13 -21.66 0.50
CA VAL A 305 -10.78 -22.12 0.79
C VAL A 305 -9.99 -22.08 -0.52
N TYR A 306 -8.89 -21.29 -0.55
CA TYR A 306 -7.86 -21.50 -1.58
C TYR A 306 -7.21 -22.84 -1.22
N GLU A 307 -7.54 -23.89 -1.96
CA GLU A 307 -6.69 -25.08 -2.01
C GLU A 307 -5.35 -24.66 -2.61
N ASN A 308 -4.29 -24.80 -1.83
CA ASN A 308 -2.90 -24.51 -2.20
C ASN A 308 -2.41 -25.44 -3.31
#